data_a79cd4079029160ebbb0f317ec8f03f3
#
_entry.id   a79cd4079029160ebbb0f317ec8f03f3
#
_cell.length_a   1.000
_cell.length_b   1.000
_cell.length_c   1.000
_cell.angle_alpha   90.00
_cell.angle_beta   90.00
_cell.angle_gamma   90.00
#
_symmetry.space_group_name_H-M   'P 1'
#
loop_
_entity.id
_entity.type
_entity.pdbx_description
1 polymer ?
#
loop_
_entity_poly.entity_id
_entity_poly.type
_entity_poly.pdbx_seq_one_letter_code
_entity_poly.pdbx_strand_id
1 'polypeptide(L)'
;MRLIGEGGVDAVGITIMGGPQLRSAIAVSRAIKAHSPRIPIVWGGAFPTNCPDATLNTDYVDYAVRGQGEQTFVELLDAVCARAPEAMGRIAGLSWRQDGAVIHNGARAFSAASLARRLPYERLADPSSYLSTTYLGQRTAGYQAALGCRYRCTFCGVAAMFRGKMALPPAERLEQDLHFLTSQYGVDGIQFYDHNFFDREEDMVPLLEVLAKFGLPWWCFARSDALLNLSESSWELLRKSRLRMAYIGAESPSDWLLHDIRKGTRPDQTLAAIEACRGHGVTPELSFMLAPPRDPEGETEKTLEFIHLIKRRYPETEVMIYIYTPLPPGPGKTHPAVLRGMSELRDCSGQPVVFPATADEWALPEWHAYWCHSGAPWLSERLRQRIRDFTTVLGCRFPTIMDIRAPSLGKSALRALASWRYRYRRYDHPWELDLWKRVIRLRDPRVLSL
;
A
#
# COMPACT_ATOMS: atom_id res chain seq x y z
N MET A 1 -26.15 9.58 5.16
CA MET A 1 -27.52 9.47 5.69
C MET A 1 -28.52 10.35 4.95
N ARG A 2 -28.21 11.64 4.67
CA ARG A 2 -29.13 12.54 3.93
C ARG A 2 -29.62 11.94 2.61
N LEU A 3 -28.71 11.49 1.72
CA LEU A 3 -29.04 10.90 0.42
C LEU A 3 -29.94 9.66 0.53
N ILE A 4 -29.75 8.85 1.57
CA ILE A 4 -30.58 7.65 1.81
C ILE A 4 -31.98 8.05 2.28
N GLY A 5 -32.08 9.08 3.13
CA GLY A 5 -33.35 9.58 3.62
C GLY A 5 -34.21 10.31 2.56
N GLU A 6 -33.58 10.87 1.53
CA GLU A 6 -34.25 11.50 0.39
C GLU A 6 -34.84 10.46 -0.62
N GLY A 7 -34.50 9.19 -0.46
CA GLY A 7 -34.94 8.08 -1.34
C GLY A 7 -34.17 8.01 -2.66
N GLY A 8 -34.42 6.95 -3.44
CA GLY A 8 -33.77 6.77 -4.76
C GLY A 8 -32.38 6.15 -4.70
N VAL A 9 -31.98 5.56 -3.57
CA VAL A 9 -30.74 4.76 -3.44
C VAL A 9 -31.09 3.29 -3.54
N ASP A 10 -30.65 2.63 -4.61
CA ASP A 10 -30.90 1.20 -4.85
C ASP A 10 -29.87 0.30 -4.19
N ALA A 11 -28.61 0.76 -4.03
CA ALA A 11 -27.53 0.04 -3.36
C ALA A 11 -26.43 1.01 -2.87
N VAL A 12 -25.62 0.58 -1.91
CA VAL A 12 -24.45 1.33 -1.43
C VAL A 12 -23.17 0.50 -1.65
N GLY A 13 -22.26 1.02 -2.47
CA GLY A 13 -20.94 0.44 -2.71
C GLY A 13 -19.87 1.14 -1.86
N ILE A 14 -19.03 0.35 -1.16
CA ILE A 14 -17.93 0.86 -0.34
C ILE A 14 -16.64 0.15 -0.77
N THR A 15 -15.61 0.94 -1.15
CA THR A 15 -14.27 0.40 -1.42
C THR A 15 -13.43 0.42 -0.15
N ILE A 16 -12.70 -0.68 0.13
CA ILE A 16 -12.00 -0.86 1.41
C ILE A 16 -10.62 -1.45 1.19
N MET A 17 -9.60 -0.72 1.62
CA MET A 17 -8.21 -1.20 1.64
C MET A 17 -7.90 -2.07 2.87
N GLY A 18 -8.58 -1.87 3.97
CA GLY A 18 -8.25 -2.41 5.28
C GLY A 18 -7.78 -1.31 6.25
N GLY A 19 -7.30 -1.69 7.43
CA GLY A 19 -6.84 -0.74 8.44
C GLY A 19 -7.88 0.33 8.82
N PRO A 20 -7.54 1.64 8.78
CA PRO A 20 -8.47 2.71 9.15
C PRO A 20 -9.77 2.73 8.35
N GLN A 21 -9.70 2.39 7.05
CA GLN A 21 -10.90 2.35 6.19
C GLN A 21 -11.89 1.27 6.62
N LEU A 22 -11.40 0.12 7.11
CA LEU A 22 -12.27 -0.97 7.58
C LEU A 22 -13.17 -0.52 8.73
N ARG A 23 -12.62 0.16 9.75
CA ARG A 23 -13.39 0.69 10.87
C ARG A 23 -14.48 1.67 10.43
N SER A 24 -14.12 2.57 9.51
CA SER A 24 -15.08 3.54 8.95
C SER A 24 -16.18 2.83 8.14
N ALA A 25 -15.83 1.82 7.34
CA ALA A 25 -16.77 1.06 6.54
C ALA A 25 -17.77 0.29 7.40
N ILE A 26 -17.30 -0.33 8.50
CA ILE A 26 -18.17 -1.01 9.48
C ILE A 26 -19.18 -0.02 10.06
N ALA A 27 -18.70 1.12 10.57
CA ALA A 27 -19.56 2.13 11.18
C ALA A 27 -20.61 2.66 10.20
N VAL A 28 -20.23 2.97 8.97
CA VAL A 28 -21.13 3.45 7.91
C VAL A 28 -22.15 2.37 7.53
N SER A 29 -21.70 1.13 7.31
CA SER A 29 -22.58 0.01 6.92
C SER A 29 -23.63 -0.27 7.98
N ARG A 30 -23.25 -0.30 9.26
CA ARG A 30 -24.18 -0.48 10.38
C ARG A 30 -25.19 0.66 10.49
N ALA A 31 -24.73 1.91 10.33
CA ALA A 31 -25.63 3.07 10.34
C ALA A 31 -26.65 3.03 9.19
N ILE A 32 -26.23 2.58 8.00
CA ILE A 32 -27.14 2.40 6.86
C ILE A 32 -28.16 1.30 7.15
N LYS A 33 -27.71 0.14 7.60
CA LYS A 33 -28.62 -0.99 7.91
C LYS A 33 -29.62 -0.66 9.04
N ALA A 34 -29.19 0.09 10.05
CA ALA A 34 -30.09 0.55 11.12
C ALA A 34 -31.18 1.51 10.61
N HIS A 35 -30.86 2.36 9.61
CA HIS A 35 -31.80 3.31 9.05
C HIS A 35 -32.66 2.69 7.93
N SER A 36 -32.05 1.89 7.08
CA SER A 36 -32.67 1.32 5.87
C SER A 36 -32.20 -0.13 5.66
N PRO A 37 -32.77 -1.12 6.39
CA PRO A 37 -32.30 -2.50 6.42
C PRO A 37 -32.30 -3.19 5.03
N ARG A 38 -33.19 -2.73 4.14
CA ARG A 38 -33.39 -3.33 2.80
C ARG A 38 -32.39 -2.86 1.74
N ILE A 39 -31.65 -1.76 1.98
CA ILE A 39 -30.65 -1.28 1.01
C ILE A 39 -29.47 -2.25 0.99
N PRO A 40 -29.15 -2.84 -0.17
CA PRO A 40 -27.99 -3.71 -0.32
C PRO A 40 -26.69 -2.95 -0.08
N ILE A 41 -25.79 -3.51 0.74
CA ILE A 41 -24.45 -3.00 0.97
C ILE A 41 -23.42 -3.91 0.29
N VAL A 42 -22.64 -3.34 -0.61
CA VAL A 42 -21.64 -4.02 -1.42
C VAL A 42 -20.25 -3.54 -1.01
N TRP A 43 -19.42 -4.43 -0.53
CA TRP A 43 -18.02 -4.12 -0.26
C TRP A 43 -17.11 -4.57 -1.41
N GLY A 44 -16.18 -3.70 -1.82
CA GLY A 44 -15.14 -3.98 -2.83
C GLY A 44 -13.78 -3.48 -2.38
N GLY A 45 -12.76 -3.69 -3.21
CA GLY A 45 -11.38 -3.30 -2.94
C GLY A 45 -10.53 -4.41 -2.32
N ALA A 46 -9.43 -4.05 -1.67
CA ALA A 46 -8.41 -5.00 -1.23
C ALA A 46 -8.88 -5.92 -0.09
N PHE A 47 -9.58 -5.38 0.91
CA PHE A 47 -10.03 -6.18 2.05
C PHE A 47 -11.04 -7.26 1.63
N PRO A 48 -12.19 -6.95 0.97
CA PRO A 48 -13.13 -7.99 0.54
C PRO A 48 -12.54 -8.98 -0.48
N THR A 49 -11.56 -8.54 -1.27
CA THR A 49 -10.86 -9.43 -2.21
C THR A 49 -9.99 -10.46 -1.47
N ASN A 50 -9.30 -10.02 -0.42
CA ASN A 50 -8.37 -10.86 0.32
C ASN A 50 -9.03 -11.64 1.47
N CYS A 51 -10.12 -11.10 2.06
CA CYS A 51 -10.82 -11.67 3.21
C CYS A 51 -12.35 -11.69 2.95
N PRO A 52 -12.83 -12.37 1.87
CA PRO A 52 -14.25 -12.33 1.52
C PRO A 52 -15.15 -13.04 2.56
N ASP A 53 -14.66 -14.12 3.19
CA ASP A 53 -15.40 -14.80 4.26
C ASP A 53 -15.60 -13.86 5.46
N ALA A 54 -14.52 -13.22 5.94
CA ALA A 54 -14.60 -12.27 7.04
C ALA A 54 -15.51 -11.06 6.70
N THR A 55 -15.56 -10.67 5.42
CA THR A 55 -16.47 -9.62 4.93
C THR A 55 -17.93 -10.04 5.04
N LEU A 56 -18.24 -11.27 4.63
CA LEU A 56 -19.62 -11.77 4.57
C LEU A 56 -20.08 -12.42 5.86
N ASN A 57 -19.20 -12.79 6.78
CA ASN A 57 -19.56 -13.25 8.12
C ASN A 57 -19.98 -12.08 9.04
N THR A 58 -20.74 -11.13 8.48
CA THR A 58 -21.32 -9.97 9.18
C THR A 58 -22.77 -9.81 8.76
N ASP A 59 -23.58 -9.13 9.55
CA ASP A 59 -25.00 -8.90 9.28
C ASP A 59 -25.28 -7.61 8.48
N TYR A 60 -24.24 -6.80 8.24
CA TYR A 60 -24.34 -5.50 7.60
C TYR A 60 -23.73 -5.45 6.18
N VAL A 61 -23.21 -6.55 5.66
CA VAL A 61 -22.69 -6.65 4.27
C VAL A 61 -23.44 -7.73 3.52
N ASP A 62 -24.03 -7.40 2.36
CA ASP A 62 -24.79 -8.35 1.56
C ASP A 62 -23.92 -9.01 0.48
N TYR A 63 -23.01 -8.25 -0.12
CA TYR A 63 -22.20 -8.69 -1.26
C TYR A 63 -20.74 -8.25 -1.13
N ALA A 64 -19.81 -9.09 -1.61
CA ALA A 64 -18.40 -8.77 -1.74
C ALA A 64 -17.94 -8.89 -3.21
N VAL A 65 -17.45 -7.79 -3.77
CA VAL A 65 -16.89 -7.74 -5.11
C VAL A 65 -15.38 -7.93 -5.02
N ARG A 66 -14.86 -9.02 -5.62
CA ARG A 66 -13.47 -9.45 -5.52
C ARG A 66 -12.68 -9.14 -6.80
N GLY A 67 -11.44 -8.67 -6.62
CA GLY A 67 -10.54 -8.34 -7.73
C GLY A 67 -10.96 -7.07 -8.44
N GLN A 68 -10.89 -7.08 -9.76
CA GLN A 68 -11.31 -5.98 -10.62
C GLN A 68 -12.84 -5.86 -10.61
N GLY A 69 -13.36 -4.79 -10.04
CA GLY A 69 -14.77 -4.67 -9.65
C GLY A 69 -15.68 -4.00 -10.66
N GLU A 70 -15.17 -3.29 -11.65
CA GLU A 70 -15.92 -2.39 -12.51
C GLU A 70 -17.08 -3.08 -13.22
N GLN A 71 -16.84 -4.23 -13.83
CA GLN A 71 -17.87 -5.00 -14.51
C GLN A 71 -18.70 -5.84 -13.53
N THR A 72 -18.06 -6.46 -12.53
CA THR A 72 -18.77 -7.26 -11.50
C THR A 72 -19.81 -6.43 -10.77
N PHE A 73 -19.47 -5.19 -10.43
CA PHE A 73 -20.38 -4.29 -9.72
C PHE A 73 -21.58 -3.88 -10.58
N VAL A 74 -21.37 -3.60 -11.87
CA VAL A 74 -22.47 -3.29 -12.80
C VAL A 74 -23.41 -4.48 -12.97
N GLU A 75 -22.88 -5.69 -13.25
CA GLU A 75 -23.68 -6.91 -13.36
C GLU A 75 -24.48 -7.22 -12.06
N LEU A 76 -23.87 -6.93 -10.91
CA LEU A 76 -24.56 -7.07 -9.62
C LEU A 76 -25.72 -6.07 -9.47
N LEU A 77 -25.49 -4.79 -9.82
CA LEU A 77 -26.55 -3.77 -9.77
C LEU A 77 -27.70 -4.11 -10.71
N ASP A 78 -27.41 -4.55 -11.91
CA ASP A 78 -28.44 -4.99 -12.88
C ASP A 78 -29.28 -6.13 -12.28
N ALA A 79 -28.64 -7.14 -11.67
CA ALA A 79 -29.35 -8.25 -11.03
C ALA A 79 -30.18 -7.82 -9.81
N VAL A 80 -29.65 -6.89 -9.00
CA VAL A 80 -30.37 -6.33 -7.82
C VAL A 80 -31.58 -5.52 -8.27
N CYS A 81 -31.43 -4.63 -9.26
CA CYS A 81 -32.53 -3.80 -9.79
C CYS A 81 -33.59 -4.65 -10.48
N ALA A 82 -33.20 -5.69 -11.20
CA ALA A 82 -34.12 -6.63 -11.83
C ALA A 82 -34.79 -7.62 -10.84
N ARG A 83 -34.37 -7.64 -9.58
CA ARG A 83 -34.79 -8.60 -8.57
C ARG A 83 -34.61 -10.06 -9.03
N ALA A 84 -33.44 -10.35 -9.63
CA ALA A 84 -33.09 -11.64 -10.24
C ALA A 84 -32.04 -12.41 -9.40
N PRO A 85 -32.40 -12.99 -8.25
CA PRO A 85 -31.45 -13.67 -7.37
C PRO A 85 -30.77 -14.87 -8.05
N GLU A 86 -31.41 -15.49 -9.05
CA GLU A 86 -30.86 -16.58 -9.85
C GLU A 86 -29.67 -16.16 -10.73
N ALA A 87 -29.52 -14.86 -11.00
CA ALA A 87 -28.39 -14.32 -11.75
C ALA A 87 -27.09 -14.28 -10.91
N MET A 88 -27.19 -14.19 -9.58
CA MET A 88 -26.05 -14.01 -8.68
C MET A 88 -24.96 -15.06 -8.88
N GLY A 89 -25.33 -16.33 -9.03
CA GLY A 89 -24.38 -17.43 -9.23
C GLY A 89 -23.55 -17.37 -10.52
N ARG A 90 -23.92 -16.51 -11.49
CA ARG A 90 -23.24 -16.35 -12.79
C ARG A 90 -22.30 -15.15 -12.82
N ILE A 91 -22.36 -14.25 -11.84
CA ILE A 91 -21.58 -13.01 -11.81
C ILE A 91 -20.14 -13.32 -11.37
N ALA A 92 -19.20 -13.33 -12.32
CA ALA A 92 -17.80 -13.59 -12.03
C ALA A 92 -17.22 -12.54 -11.06
N GLY A 93 -16.45 -13.00 -10.05
CA GLY A 93 -15.84 -12.12 -9.05
C GLY A 93 -16.76 -11.76 -7.88
N LEU A 94 -18.02 -12.18 -7.88
CA LEU A 94 -18.94 -11.97 -6.76
C LEU A 94 -18.74 -13.01 -5.67
N SER A 95 -18.85 -12.58 -4.40
CA SER A 95 -19.12 -13.43 -3.25
C SER A 95 -20.37 -12.94 -2.53
N TRP A 96 -21.19 -13.85 -2.06
CA TRP A 96 -22.49 -13.55 -1.50
C TRP A 96 -22.97 -14.66 -0.57
N ARG A 97 -24.10 -14.48 0.14
CA ARG A 97 -24.70 -15.51 0.99
C ARG A 97 -25.92 -16.09 0.33
N GLN A 98 -26.02 -17.41 0.40
CA GLN A 98 -27.22 -18.17 0.04
C GLN A 98 -27.50 -19.22 1.12
N ASP A 99 -28.69 -19.21 1.66
CA ASP A 99 -29.13 -20.15 2.67
C ASP A 99 -28.17 -20.27 3.88
N GLY A 100 -27.60 -19.12 4.30
CA GLY A 100 -26.64 -19.04 5.40
C GLY A 100 -25.20 -19.37 5.04
N ALA A 101 -24.93 -19.93 3.85
CA ALA A 101 -23.59 -20.25 3.38
C ALA A 101 -22.98 -19.12 2.54
N VAL A 102 -21.67 -18.91 2.67
CA VAL A 102 -20.92 -18.00 1.81
C VAL A 102 -20.58 -18.72 0.50
N ILE A 103 -20.98 -18.13 -0.61
CA ILE A 103 -20.71 -18.61 -1.98
C ILE A 103 -19.67 -17.71 -2.63
N HIS A 104 -18.67 -18.34 -3.26
CA HIS A 104 -17.65 -17.64 -4.05
C HIS A 104 -17.75 -18.06 -5.52
N ASN A 105 -18.26 -17.17 -6.36
CA ASN A 105 -18.23 -17.40 -7.80
C ASN A 105 -16.80 -17.41 -8.34
N GLY A 106 -16.60 -17.95 -9.52
CA GLY A 106 -15.32 -17.94 -10.22
C GLY A 106 -14.74 -16.51 -10.33
N ALA A 107 -13.41 -16.40 -10.27
CA ALA A 107 -12.78 -15.09 -10.41
C ALA A 107 -13.02 -14.51 -11.81
N ARG A 108 -13.25 -13.20 -11.89
CA ARG A 108 -13.32 -12.48 -13.17
C ARG A 108 -11.98 -12.49 -13.88
N ALA A 109 -12.03 -12.64 -15.20
CA ALA A 109 -10.86 -12.45 -16.04
C ALA A 109 -10.38 -10.99 -15.95
N PHE A 110 -9.05 -10.81 -15.89
CA PHE A 110 -8.46 -9.49 -15.87
C PHE A 110 -8.65 -8.80 -17.21
N SER A 111 -9.10 -7.53 -17.20
CA SER A 111 -9.35 -6.72 -18.39
C SER A 111 -8.75 -5.32 -18.25
N ALA A 112 -8.14 -4.83 -19.33
CA ALA A 112 -7.65 -3.45 -19.43
C ALA A 112 -8.70 -2.46 -19.96
N ALA A 113 -9.87 -2.94 -20.37
CA ALA A 113 -10.87 -2.12 -21.06
C ALA A 113 -11.36 -0.91 -20.24
N SER A 114 -11.47 -1.05 -18.90
CA SER A 114 -11.86 0.03 -18.01
C SER A 114 -10.80 1.13 -17.87
N LEU A 115 -9.54 0.82 -18.18
CA LEU A 115 -8.43 1.76 -18.04
C LEU A 115 -8.28 2.74 -19.21
N ALA A 116 -8.97 2.52 -20.32
CA ALA A 116 -8.85 3.37 -21.52
C ALA A 116 -9.58 4.71 -21.40
N ARG A 117 -10.46 4.87 -20.41
CA ARG A 117 -11.27 6.09 -20.26
C ARG A 117 -10.69 7.01 -19.21
N ARG A 118 -10.80 8.34 -19.42
CA ARG A 118 -10.47 9.35 -18.42
C ARG A 118 -11.26 9.11 -17.12
N LEU A 119 -10.63 9.34 -15.99
CA LEU A 119 -11.29 9.24 -14.69
C LEU A 119 -12.31 10.38 -14.51
N PRO A 120 -13.55 10.09 -14.05
CA PRO A 120 -14.60 11.10 -13.91
C PRO A 120 -14.46 11.88 -12.60
N TYR A 121 -13.39 12.65 -12.44
CA TYR A 121 -13.12 13.44 -11.24
C TYR A 121 -14.26 14.42 -10.89
N GLU A 122 -14.98 14.91 -11.89
CA GLU A 122 -16.13 15.78 -11.75
C GLU A 122 -17.32 15.14 -10.99
N ARG A 123 -17.32 13.83 -10.86
CA ARG A 123 -18.32 13.10 -10.06
C ARG A 123 -17.97 12.97 -8.58
N LEU A 124 -16.77 13.38 -8.18
CA LEU A 124 -16.38 13.42 -6.78
C LEU A 124 -17.11 14.61 -6.10
N ALA A 125 -17.60 14.39 -4.89
CA ALA A 125 -18.29 15.43 -4.13
C ALA A 125 -17.42 16.67 -3.87
N ASP A 126 -16.13 16.43 -3.55
CA ASP A 126 -15.11 17.46 -3.41
C ASP A 126 -13.75 16.90 -3.85
N PRO A 127 -13.36 17.07 -5.13
CA PRO A 127 -12.07 16.64 -5.63
C PRO A 127 -10.88 17.26 -4.89
N SER A 128 -11.03 18.46 -4.35
CA SER A 128 -9.94 19.16 -3.63
C SER A 128 -9.54 18.44 -2.34
N SER A 129 -10.45 17.70 -1.72
CA SER A 129 -10.18 16.92 -0.50
C SER A 129 -9.19 15.77 -0.72
N TYR A 130 -8.98 15.36 -1.97
CA TYR A 130 -8.02 14.33 -2.36
C TYR A 130 -6.64 14.88 -2.72
N LEU A 131 -6.45 16.21 -2.65
CA LEU A 131 -5.17 16.85 -2.90
C LEU A 131 -4.45 17.11 -1.57
N SER A 132 -3.16 16.82 -1.53
CA SER A 132 -2.35 16.96 -0.33
C SER A 132 -1.14 17.88 -0.56
N THR A 133 -0.74 18.64 0.47
CA THR A 133 0.54 19.31 0.47
C THR A 133 1.63 18.31 0.83
N THR A 134 2.58 18.11 -0.07
CA THR A 134 3.71 17.18 0.09
C THR A 134 5.03 17.89 -0.25
N TYR A 135 6.14 17.16 -0.20
CA TYR A 135 7.43 17.67 -0.67
C TYR A 135 7.49 17.85 -2.20
N LEU A 136 6.50 17.32 -2.95
CA LEU A 136 6.38 17.49 -4.40
C LEU A 136 5.70 18.82 -4.76
N GLY A 137 4.73 19.27 -3.95
CA GLY A 137 3.97 20.48 -4.23
C GLY A 137 2.89 20.77 -3.18
N GLN A 138 2.18 21.87 -3.38
CA GLN A 138 1.09 22.30 -2.50
C GLN A 138 -0.21 21.53 -2.78
N ARG A 139 -0.38 21.05 -4.00
CA ARG A 139 -1.58 20.37 -4.49
C ARG A 139 -1.19 19.08 -5.21
N THR A 140 -0.62 18.16 -4.45
CA THR A 140 -0.18 16.85 -4.97
C THR A 140 -1.38 15.92 -5.08
N ALA A 141 -1.55 15.33 -6.26
CA ALA A 141 -2.57 14.32 -6.53
C ALA A 141 -1.98 12.90 -6.45
N GLY A 142 -2.76 11.97 -5.88
CA GLY A 142 -2.52 10.54 -6.05
C GLY A 142 -3.04 10.08 -7.40
N TYR A 143 -2.28 9.30 -8.14
CA TYR A 143 -2.65 8.77 -9.45
C TYR A 143 -2.21 7.32 -9.61
N GLN A 144 -2.92 6.57 -10.43
CA GLN A 144 -2.55 5.21 -10.82
C GLN A 144 -2.62 5.07 -12.34
N ALA A 145 -1.46 4.98 -13.00
CA ALA A 145 -1.36 4.83 -14.44
C ALA A 145 -1.57 3.38 -14.87
N ALA A 146 -1.12 2.40 -14.09
CA ALA A 146 -1.23 0.98 -14.42
C ALA A 146 -2.00 0.20 -13.35
N LEU A 147 -2.59 -0.93 -13.73
CA LEU A 147 -3.31 -1.81 -12.81
C LEU A 147 -2.62 -3.17 -12.73
N GLY A 148 -2.38 -3.64 -11.50
CA GLY A 148 -1.76 -4.93 -11.25
C GLY A 148 -0.23 -4.91 -11.19
N CYS A 149 0.36 -6.10 -11.13
CA CYS A 149 1.81 -6.32 -11.08
C CYS A 149 2.11 -7.74 -11.58
N ARG A 150 3.15 -7.91 -12.41
CA ARG A 150 3.54 -9.21 -12.96
C ARG A 150 4.19 -10.14 -11.93
N TYR A 151 4.71 -9.56 -10.87
CA TYR A 151 5.40 -10.30 -9.81
C TYR A 151 4.41 -11.02 -8.88
N ARG A 152 4.91 -12.08 -8.21
CA ARG A 152 4.09 -12.95 -7.35
C ARG A 152 4.70 -13.07 -5.95
N CYS A 153 5.13 -11.95 -5.38
CA CYS A 153 5.64 -11.91 -4.02
C CYS A 153 4.59 -12.46 -3.04
N THR A 154 5.00 -13.40 -2.17
CA THR A 154 4.06 -14.19 -1.34
C THR A 154 3.36 -13.37 -0.27
N PHE A 155 3.94 -12.26 0.16
CA PHE A 155 3.39 -11.36 1.18
C PHE A 155 2.42 -10.32 0.59
N CYS A 156 2.41 -10.12 -0.74
CA CYS A 156 1.78 -8.97 -1.36
C CYS A 156 0.32 -9.23 -1.74
N GLY A 157 -0.60 -8.37 -1.26
CA GLY A 157 -2.02 -8.43 -1.59
C GLY A 157 -2.31 -8.22 -3.09
N VAL A 158 -1.48 -7.45 -3.78
CA VAL A 158 -1.57 -7.22 -5.23
C VAL A 158 -1.37 -8.52 -6.00
N ALA A 159 -0.43 -9.36 -5.58
CA ALA A 159 -0.20 -10.67 -6.21
C ALA A 159 -1.44 -11.57 -6.10
N ALA A 160 -2.18 -11.50 -5.00
CA ALA A 160 -3.44 -12.22 -4.80
C ALA A 160 -4.57 -11.65 -5.66
N MET A 161 -4.67 -10.31 -5.77
CA MET A 161 -5.72 -9.61 -6.53
C MET A 161 -5.57 -9.80 -8.05
N PHE A 162 -4.37 -9.62 -8.58
CA PHE A 162 -4.13 -9.56 -10.01
C PHE A 162 -3.44 -10.80 -10.59
N ARG A 163 -2.99 -11.74 -9.74
CA ARG A 163 -2.43 -13.05 -10.13
C ARG A 163 -1.29 -12.97 -11.14
N GLY A 164 -0.42 -11.98 -10.99
CA GLY A 164 0.70 -11.76 -11.90
C GLY A 164 0.32 -11.12 -13.24
N LYS A 165 -0.84 -10.48 -13.32
CA LYS A 165 -1.29 -9.72 -14.50
C LYS A 165 -1.13 -8.23 -14.26
N MET A 166 -0.83 -7.51 -15.32
CA MET A 166 -0.72 -6.06 -15.34
C MET A 166 -1.34 -5.52 -16.63
N ALA A 167 -1.95 -4.37 -16.55
CA ALA A 167 -2.42 -3.62 -17.67
C ALA A 167 -2.01 -2.16 -17.56
N LEU A 168 -1.56 -1.60 -18.67
CA LEU A 168 -1.24 -0.21 -18.84
C LEU A 168 -2.26 0.41 -19.80
N PRO A 169 -2.91 1.53 -19.44
CA PRO A 169 -3.74 2.27 -20.37
C PRO A 169 -2.88 2.99 -21.41
N PRO A 170 -3.47 3.45 -22.52
CA PRO A 170 -2.80 4.35 -23.44
C PRO A 170 -2.28 5.61 -22.74
N ALA A 171 -1.09 6.11 -23.15
CA ALA A 171 -0.48 7.29 -22.55
C ALA A 171 -1.34 8.56 -22.71
N GLU A 172 -2.16 8.61 -23.73
CA GLU A 172 -3.14 9.67 -23.99
C GLU A 172 -4.14 9.84 -22.84
N ARG A 173 -4.48 8.76 -22.14
CA ARG A 173 -5.32 8.85 -20.93
C ARG A 173 -4.60 9.62 -19.83
N LEU A 174 -3.32 9.33 -19.58
CA LEU A 174 -2.53 10.07 -18.61
C LEU A 174 -2.46 11.55 -18.99
N GLU A 175 -2.23 11.87 -20.27
CA GLU A 175 -2.17 13.24 -20.77
C GLU A 175 -3.49 13.98 -20.53
N GLN A 176 -4.63 13.36 -20.83
CA GLN A 176 -5.97 13.92 -20.60
C GLN A 176 -6.24 14.15 -19.10
N ASP A 177 -5.92 13.18 -18.25
CA ASP A 177 -6.11 13.28 -16.80
C ASP A 177 -5.21 14.37 -16.21
N LEU A 178 -3.93 14.46 -16.59
CA LEU A 178 -3.02 15.51 -16.14
C LEU A 178 -3.45 16.88 -16.59
N HIS A 179 -3.88 17.03 -17.86
CA HIS A 179 -4.41 18.29 -18.35
C HIS A 179 -5.62 18.74 -17.54
N PHE A 180 -6.54 17.84 -17.24
CA PHE A 180 -7.72 18.13 -16.41
C PHE A 180 -7.33 18.51 -14.97
N LEU A 181 -6.47 17.71 -14.33
CA LEU A 181 -6.04 17.95 -12.94
C LEU A 181 -5.28 19.26 -12.77
N THR A 182 -4.40 19.58 -13.72
CA THR A 182 -3.63 20.84 -13.67
C THR A 182 -4.51 22.05 -13.95
N SER A 183 -5.37 21.99 -14.97
CA SER A 183 -6.19 23.14 -15.38
C SER A 183 -7.36 23.40 -14.43
N GLN A 184 -8.01 22.37 -13.91
CA GLN A 184 -9.21 22.54 -13.06
C GLN A 184 -8.88 22.63 -11.57
N TYR A 185 -7.83 21.94 -11.12
CA TYR A 185 -7.51 21.83 -9.69
C TYR A 185 -6.14 22.39 -9.32
N GLY A 186 -5.36 22.89 -10.29
CA GLY A 186 -4.04 23.47 -10.05
C GLY A 186 -3.06 22.45 -9.45
N VAL A 187 -3.15 21.17 -9.86
CA VAL A 187 -2.24 20.12 -9.41
C VAL A 187 -0.81 20.47 -9.83
N ASP A 188 0.12 20.44 -8.87
CA ASP A 188 1.54 20.82 -9.02
C ASP A 188 2.53 19.71 -8.64
N GLY A 189 2.03 18.52 -8.31
CA GLY A 189 2.82 17.32 -8.04
C GLY A 189 1.99 16.04 -8.15
N ILE A 190 2.63 14.91 -8.46
CA ILE A 190 1.95 13.62 -8.63
C ILE A 190 2.64 12.52 -7.81
N GLN A 191 1.85 11.72 -7.08
CA GLN A 191 2.28 10.46 -6.49
C GLN A 191 1.65 9.30 -7.26
N PHE A 192 2.47 8.50 -7.95
CA PHE A 192 2.01 7.31 -8.67
C PHE A 192 1.92 6.11 -7.72
N TYR A 193 0.72 5.59 -7.55
CA TYR A 193 0.45 4.39 -6.75
C TYR A 193 0.41 3.10 -7.58
N ASP A 194 1.12 3.10 -8.72
CA ASP A 194 1.37 1.91 -9.52
C ASP A 194 2.20 0.91 -8.72
N HIS A 195 1.78 -0.34 -8.66
CA HIS A 195 2.45 -1.35 -7.82
C HIS A 195 3.90 -1.67 -8.25
N ASN A 196 4.26 -1.35 -9.47
CA ASN A 196 5.61 -1.27 -10.01
C ASN A 196 5.57 -0.43 -11.28
N PHE A 197 6.00 0.83 -11.21
CA PHE A 197 5.96 1.75 -12.35
C PHE A 197 6.89 1.31 -13.49
N PHE A 198 8.05 0.72 -13.14
CA PHE A 198 9.10 0.32 -14.07
C PHE A 198 9.01 -1.18 -14.45
N ASP A 199 7.84 -1.66 -14.85
CA ASP A 199 7.66 -3.09 -15.16
C ASP A 199 8.41 -3.50 -16.44
N ARG A 200 8.22 -2.73 -17.51
CA ARG A 200 8.93 -2.84 -18.78
C ARG A 200 9.29 -1.45 -19.30
N GLU A 201 10.49 -1.30 -19.80
CA GLU A 201 10.99 -0.01 -20.28
C GLU A 201 10.15 0.52 -21.44
N GLU A 202 9.82 -0.34 -22.42
CA GLU A 202 9.01 0.03 -23.57
C GLU A 202 7.60 0.53 -23.21
N ASP A 203 7.01 -0.03 -22.17
CA ASP A 203 5.66 0.35 -21.69
C ASP A 203 5.68 1.72 -20.95
N MET A 204 6.80 2.05 -20.34
CA MET A 204 6.95 3.23 -19.50
C MET A 204 7.31 4.49 -20.31
N VAL A 205 8.09 4.37 -21.39
CA VAL A 205 8.60 5.50 -22.17
C VAL A 205 7.48 6.45 -22.63
N PRO A 206 6.34 6.00 -23.18
CA PRO A 206 5.25 6.92 -23.56
C PRO A 206 4.68 7.71 -22.38
N LEU A 207 4.62 7.11 -21.19
CA LEU A 207 4.15 7.82 -19.98
C LEU A 207 5.16 8.88 -19.53
N LEU A 208 6.46 8.59 -19.61
CA LEU A 208 7.51 9.54 -19.28
C LEU A 208 7.55 10.72 -20.23
N GLU A 209 7.28 10.52 -21.52
CA GLU A 209 7.17 11.60 -22.51
C GLU A 209 6.01 12.54 -22.16
N VAL A 210 4.86 11.99 -21.75
CA VAL A 210 3.73 12.79 -21.26
C VAL A 210 4.14 13.57 -20.01
N LEU A 211 4.74 12.91 -19.03
CA LEU A 211 5.18 13.57 -17.79
C LEU A 211 6.21 14.67 -18.04
N ALA A 212 7.10 14.48 -19.02
CA ALA A 212 8.08 15.50 -19.41
C ALA A 212 7.43 16.75 -20.01
N LYS A 213 6.30 16.61 -20.75
CA LYS A 213 5.53 17.76 -21.27
C LYS A 213 4.95 18.63 -20.17
N PHE A 214 4.41 17.99 -19.10
CA PHE A 214 3.81 18.69 -17.96
C PHE A 214 4.87 19.25 -16.98
N GLY A 215 6.01 18.61 -16.86
CA GLY A 215 7.10 19.04 -15.99
C GLY A 215 6.73 19.09 -14.51
N LEU A 216 5.76 18.30 -14.05
CA LEU A 216 5.37 18.18 -12.65
C LEU A 216 6.37 17.30 -11.89
N PRO A 217 6.79 17.65 -10.67
CA PRO A 217 7.55 16.72 -9.84
C PRO A 217 6.69 15.51 -9.44
N TRP A 218 7.29 14.32 -9.45
CA TRP A 218 6.56 13.10 -9.15
C TRP A 218 7.37 12.06 -8.36
N TRP A 219 6.64 11.09 -7.82
CA TRP A 219 7.10 9.96 -7.02
C TRP A 219 6.41 8.68 -7.48
N CYS A 220 7.06 7.52 -7.37
CA CYS A 220 6.46 6.24 -7.72
C CYS A 220 7.05 5.07 -6.93
N PHE A 221 6.35 3.92 -6.98
CA PHE A 221 6.88 2.63 -6.55
C PHE A 221 7.78 2.01 -7.62
N ALA A 222 8.86 1.39 -7.18
CA ALA A 222 9.85 0.75 -8.02
C ALA A 222 10.36 -0.57 -7.42
N ARG A 223 11.04 -1.35 -8.25
CA ARG A 223 11.85 -2.49 -7.85
C ARG A 223 13.31 -2.21 -8.20
N SER A 224 14.23 -2.71 -7.38
CA SER A 224 15.67 -2.52 -7.64
C SER A 224 16.11 -3.11 -8.97
N ASP A 225 15.69 -4.33 -9.29
CA ASP A 225 15.98 -5.01 -10.55
C ASP A 225 15.41 -4.27 -11.77
N ALA A 226 14.23 -3.69 -11.68
CA ALA A 226 13.61 -2.91 -12.76
C ALA A 226 14.41 -1.62 -13.04
N LEU A 227 14.81 -0.89 -12.00
CA LEU A 227 15.63 0.32 -12.15
C LEU A 227 17.00 0.05 -12.76
N LEU A 228 17.63 -1.07 -12.40
CA LEU A 228 18.94 -1.46 -12.91
C LEU A 228 18.92 -1.89 -14.39
N ASN A 229 17.77 -2.24 -14.90
CA ASN A 229 17.59 -2.65 -16.30
C ASN A 229 17.24 -1.47 -17.24
N LEU A 230 17.09 -0.24 -16.70
CA LEU A 230 16.80 0.93 -17.51
C LEU A 230 18.01 1.38 -18.33
N SER A 231 17.78 1.74 -19.59
CA SER A 231 18.78 2.38 -20.45
C SER A 231 19.12 3.79 -20.00
N GLU A 232 20.27 4.30 -20.40
CA GLU A 232 20.67 5.69 -20.11
C GLU A 232 19.67 6.72 -20.69
N SER A 233 19.08 6.42 -21.85
CA SER A 233 18.04 7.27 -22.44
C SER A 233 16.78 7.35 -21.58
N SER A 234 16.38 6.25 -20.95
CA SER A 234 15.26 6.23 -20.00
C SER A 234 15.59 7.00 -18.72
N TRP A 235 16.80 6.88 -18.19
CA TRP A 235 17.22 7.69 -17.04
C TRP A 235 17.23 9.20 -17.37
N GLU A 236 17.68 9.57 -18.58
CA GLU A 236 17.62 10.96 -19.02
C GLU A 236 16.17 11.47 -19.14
N LEU A 237 15.25 10.63 -19.62
CA LEU A 237 13.84 10.95 -19.72
C LEU A 237 13.19 11.05 -18.32
N LEU A 238 13.57 10.19 -17.36
CA LEU A 238 13.16 10.30 -15.96
C LEU A 238 13.58 11.63 -15.33
N ARG A 239 14.80 12.08 -15.62
CA ARG A 239 15.28 13.41 -15.18
C ARG A 239 14.46 14.54 -15.81
N LYS A 240 14.20 14.47 -17.11
CA LYS A 240 13.39 15.47 -17.84
C LYS A 240 11.95 15.52 -17.31
N SER A 241 11.36 14.37 -17.03
CA SER A 241 10.02 14.26 -16.46
C SER A 241 9.93 14.65 -14.98
N ARG A 242 11.09 14.96 -14.33
CA ARG A 242 11.20 15.43 -12.94
C ARG A 242 10.84 14.37 -11.88
N LEU A 243 11.22 13.10 -12.07
CA LEU A 243 11.18 12.12 -11.00
C LEU A 243 12.01 12.61 -9.80
N ARG A 244 11.40 12.77 -8.65
CA ARG A 244 12.06 13.28 -7.43
C ARG A 244 12.51 12.17 -6.51
N MET A 245 11.73 11.11 -6.41
CA MET A 245 11.98 10.01 -5.50
C MET A 245 11.36 8.72 -6.06
N ALA A 246 12.07 7.61 -5.89
CA ALA A 246 11.60 6.27 -6.23
C ALA A 246 11.54 5.42 -4.95
N TYR A 247 10.33 4.90 -4.64
CA TYR A 247 10.11 3.99 -3.52
C TYR A 247 10.46 2.57 -3.94
N ILE A 248 11.54 2.05 -3.40
CA ILE A 248 12.15 0.78 -3.79
C ILE A 248 11.89 -0.27 -2.72
N GLY A 249 11.16 -1.31 -3.05
CA GLY A 249 10.97 -2.45 -2.16
C GLY A 249 12.26 -3.26 -2.00
N ALA A 250 13.10 -2.90 -1.02
CA ALA A 250 14.33 -3.62 -0.66
C ALA A 250 14.02 -4.87 0.17
N GLU A 251 13.05 -4.79 1.06
CA GLU A 251 12.47 -5.76 1.96
C GLU A 251 13.45 -6.32 3.00
N SER A 252 14.60 -6.89 2.60
CA SER A 252 15.56 -7.55 3.50
C SER A 252 16.97 -7.60 2.91
N PRO A 253 18.03 -7.62 3.74
CA PRO A 253 19.38 -7.96 3.34
C PRO A 253 19.63 -9.47 3.26
N SER A 254 18.66 -10.32 3.55
CA SER A 254 18.81 -11.79 3.58
C SER A 254 18.37 -12.43 2.27
N ASP A 255 19.28 -13.08 1.57
CA ASP A 255 18.99 -13.81 0.32
C ASP A 255 17.92 -14.89 0.53
N TRP A 256 18.01 -15.64 1.66
CA TRP A 256 17.02 -16.67 1.94
C TRP A 256 15.61 -16.09 2.14
N LEU A 257 15.48 -14.93 2.82
CA LEU A 257 14.19 -14.29 3.04
C LEU A 257 13.63 -13.72 1.73
N LEU A 258 14.46 -13.05 0.92
CA LEU A 258 14.08 -12.58 -0.42
C LEU A 258 13.64 -13.72 -1.33
N HIS A 259 14.28 -14.88 -1.24
CA HIS A 259 13.88 -16.09 -1.96
C HIS A 259 12.55 -16.65 -1.43
N ASP A 260 12.37 -16.75 -0.11
CA ASP A 260 11.16 -17.27 0.54
C ASP A 260 9.93 -16.45 0.20
N ILE A 261 10.05 -15.13 0.25
CA ILE A 261 8.97 -14.22 -0.14
C ILE A 261 8.83 -14.04 -1.66
N ARG A 262 9.62 -14.73 -2.46
CA ARG A 262 9.65 -14.67 -3.93
C ARG A 262 9.79 -13.24 -4.47
N LYS A 263 10.66 -12.46 -3.83
CA LYS A 263 10.93 -11.10 -4.29
C LYS A 263 11.67 -11.09 -5.64
N GLY A 264 12.59 -12.05 -5.84
CA GLY A 264 13.38 -12.18 -7.06
C GLY A 264 14.46 -11.12 -7.20
N THR A 265 14.82 -10.43 -6.10
CA THR A 265 15.93 -9.46 -6.03
C THR A 265 16.97 -9.92 -5.02
N ARG A 266 18.16 -9.28 -5.03
CA ARG A 266 19.26 -9.54 -4.11
C ARG A 266 19.68 -8.26 -3.39
N PRO A 267 20.32 -8.35 -2.20
CA PRO A 267 20.74 -7.17 -1.44
C PRO A 267 21.76 -6.28 -2.18
N ASP A 268 22.63 -6.86 -2.99
CA ASP A 268 23.59 -6.13 -3.83
C ASP A 268 22.87 -5.26 -4.89
N GLN A 269 21.76 -5.74 -5.45
CA GLN A 269 20.92 -4.95 -6.36
C GLN A 269 20.26 -3.75 -5.66
N THR A 270 19.94 -3.87 -4.37
CA THR A 270 19.44 -2.71 -3.60
C THR A 270 20.50 -1.60 -3.51
N LEU A 271 21.76 -1.98 -3.21
CA LEU A 271 22.85 -1.00 -3.16
C LEU A 271 23.14 -0.39 -4.53
N ALA A 272 23.14 -1.21 -5.58
CA ALA A 272 23.32 -0.73 -6.95
C ALA A 272 22.20 0.22 -7.39
N ALA A 273 20.94 -0.06 -7.03
CA ALA A 273 19.80 0.82 -7.32
C ALA A 273 19.89 2.17 -6.60
N ILE A 274 20.43 2.20 -5.36
CA ILE A 274 20.73 3.46 -4.67
C ILE A 274 21.73 4.30 -5.47
N GLU A 275 22.82 3.67 -5.93
CA GLU A 275 23.86 4.39 -6.72
C GLU A 275 23.30 4.91 -8.04
N ALA A 276 22.49 4.08 -8.75
CA ALA A 276 21.85 4.50 -9.99
C ALA A 276 20.91 5.70 -9.77
N CYS A 277 20.02 5.64 -8.78
CA CYS A 277 19.15 6.76 -8.46
C CYS A 277 19.93 8.03 -8.16
N ARG A 278 20.97 7.94 -7.32
CA ARG A 278 21.81 9.09 -6.95
C ARG A 278 22.56 9.67 -8.15
N GLY A 279 23.12 8.81 -9.01
CA GLY A 279 23.78 9.23 -10.24
C GLY A 279 22.90 10.09 -11.15
N HIS A 280 21.60 9.85 -11.12
CA HIS A 280 20.60 10.57 -11.92
C HIS A 280 19.78 11.61 -11.14
N GLY A 281 20.17 11.93 -9.88
CA GLY A 281 19.53 12.97 -9.08
C GLY A 281 18.15 12.58 -8.53
N VAL A 282 17.83 11.29 -8.45
CA VAL A 282 16.61 10.75 -7.86
C VAL A 282 16.90 10.31 -6.42
N THR A 283 16.06 10.71 -5.47
CA THR A 283 16.18 10.24 -4.08
C THR A 283 15.66 8.80 -3.98
N PRO A 284 16.47 7.83 -3.54
CA PRO A 284 15.97 6.49 -3.25
C PRO A 284 15.22 6.48 -1.90
N GLU A 285 14.04 5.89 -1.89
CA GLU A 285 13.26 5.60 -0.68
C GLU A 285 13.14 4.08 -0.55
N LEU A 286 13.70 3.50 0.48
CA LEU A 286 13.78 2.05 0.65
C LEU A 286 12.76 1.55 1.67
N SER A 287 12.00 0.52 1.34
CA SER A 287 11.18 -0.20 2.31
C SER A 287 11.86 -1.47 2.80
N PHE A 288 11.74 -1.72 4.10
CA PHE A 288 12.23 -2.91 4.76
C PHE A 288 11.14 -3.57 5.59
N MET A 289 11.07 -4.91 5.52
CA MET A 289 10.19 -5.72 6.34
C MET A 289 10.96 -6.32 7.51
N LEU A 290 10.49 -6.09 8.73
CA LEU A 290 11.06 -6.61 9.96
C LEU A 290 10.20 -7.72 10.57
N ALA A 291 10.79 -8.49 11.46
CA ALA A 291 10.16 -9.56 12.21
C ALA A 291 9.47 -10.61 11.32
N PRO A 292 10.16 -11.26 10.35
CA PRO A 292 9.58 -12.40 9.66
C PRO A 292 9.36 -13.56 10.65
N PRO A 293 8.26 -14.33 10.50
CA PRO A 293 7.84 -15.30 11.54
C PRO A 293 8.87 -16.39 11.86
N ARG A 294 9.71 -16.77 10.90
CA ARG A 294 10.69 -17.87 11.07
C ARG A 294 11.87 -17.49 11.97
N ASP A 295 12.34 -16.24 11.88
CA ASP A 295 13.41 -15.69 12.73
C ASP A 295 13.18 -14.19 12.97
N PRO A 296 12.21 -13.82 13.81
CA PRO A 296 11.84 -12.42 14.01
C PRO A 296 12.98 -11.56 14.54
N GLU A 297 13.77 -12.06 15.48
CA GLU A 297 14.84 -11.31 16.11
C GLU A 297 16.09 -11.23 15.23
N GLY A 298 16.60 -12.35 14.73
CA GLY A 298 17.83 -12.39 13.94
C GLY A 298 17.72 -11.62 12.62
N GLU A 299 16.63 -11.81 11.89
CA GLU A 299 16.40 -11.08 10.63
C GLU A 299 16.13 -9.59 10.85
N THR A 300 15.49 -9.22 11.95
CA THR A 300 15.35 -7.80 12.31
C THR A 300 16.71 -7.17 12.54
N GLU A 301 17.57 -7.76 13.37
CA GLU A 301 18.90 -7.18 13.65
C GLU A 301 19.76 -7.07 12.38
N LYS A 302 19.76 -8.07 11.49
CA LYS A 302 20.44 -7.99 10.19
C LYS A 302 19.93 -6.80 9.37
N THR A 303 18.60 -6.59 9.36
CA THR A 303 17.99 -5.50 8.59
C THR A 303 18.32 -4.13 9.21
N LEU A 304 18.29 -4.01 10.54
CA LEU A 304 18.69 -2.76 11.23
C LEU A 304 20.18 -2.41 10.96
N GLU A 305 21.05 -3.42 10.95
CA GLU A 305 22.46 -3.25 10.59
C GLU A 305 22.63 -2.80 9.13
N PHE A 306 21.86 -3.38 8.21
CA PHE A 306 21.90 -2.98 6.81
C PHE A 306 21.40 -1.56 6.59
N ILE A 307 20.33 -1.17 7.27
CA ILE A 307 19.84 0.22 7.26
C ILE A 307 20.92 1.17 7.82
N HIS A 308 21.59 0.76 8.92
CA HIS A 308 22.69 1.54 9.47
C HIS A 308 23.84 1.74 8.46
N LEU A 309 24.24 0.68 7.75
CA LEU A 309 25.25 0.73 6.69
C LEU A 309 24.84 1.69 5.57
N ILE A 310 23.60 1.56 5.06
CA ILE A 310 23.05 2.40 3.99
C ILE A 310 23.07 3.87 4.41
N LYS A 311 22.53 4.21 5.57
CA LYS A 311 22.46 5.60 6.03
C LYS A 311 23.83 6.22 6.35
N ARG A 312 24.82 5.42 6.68
CA ARG A 312 26.22 5.90 6.79
C ARG A 312 26.82 6.27 5.45
N ARG A 313 26.56 5.45 4.42
CA ARG A 313 27.13 5.64 3.08
C ARG A 313 26.30 6.60 2.24
N TYR A 314 24.99 6.59 2.42
CA TYR A 314 24.00 7.35 1.64
C TYR A 314 22.97 8.01 2.58
N PRO A 315 23.36 9.08 3.29
CA PRO A 315 22.53 9.68 4.33
C PRO A 315 21.21 10.29 3.80
N GLU A 316 21.15 10.63 2.51
CA GLU A 316 19.96 11.17 1.82
C GLU A 316 18.91 10.12 1.48
N THR A 317 19.26 8.82 1.50
CA THR A 317 18.30 7.74 1.24
C THR A 317 17.18 7.77 2.27
N GLU A 318 15.94 7.81 1.84
CA GLU A 318 14.79 7.66 2.74
C GLU A 318 14.58 6.19 3.11
N VAL A 319 14.04 5.93 4.29
CA VAL A 319 13.84 4.57 4.80
C VAL A 319 12.45 4.45 5.41
N MET A 320 11.72 3.43 4.96
CA MET A 320 10.43 3.01 5.50
C MET A 320 10.57 1.61 6.11
N ILE A 321 9.95 1.41 7.25
CA ILE A 321 10.05 0.16 8.03
C ILE A 321 8.66 -0.39 8.28
N TYR A 322 8.46 -1.66 7.93
CA TYR A 322 7.22 -2.39 8.11
C TYR A 322 7.43 -3.65 8.93
N ILE A 323 6.43 -4.07 9.66
CA ILE A 323 6.39 -5.42 10.22
C ILE A 323 5.87 -6.37 9.14
N TYR A 324 6.54 -7.50 8.98
CA TYR A 324 6.10 -8.55 8.06
C TYR A 324 4.74 -9.10 8.49
N THR A 325 3.73 -8.95 7.66
CA THR A 325 2.36 -9.39 7.90
C THR A 325 1.79 -10.01 6.63
N PRO A 326 2.00 -11.33 6.42
CA PRO A 326 1.48 -12.02 5.25
C PRO A 326 -0.05 -12.04 5.28
N LEU A 327 -0.67 -11.88 4.12
CA LEU A 327 -2.13 -11.95 4.04
C LEU A 327 -2.65 -13.36 4.27
N PRO A 328 -3.76 -13.53 5.00
CA PRO A 328 -4.36 -14.84 5.26
C PRO A 328 -4.76 -15.52 3.95
N PRO A 329 -4.82 -16.86 3.92
CA PRO A 329 -5.34 -17.60 2.78
C PRO A 329 -6.80 -17.21 2.53
N GLY A 330 -7.17 -17.14 1.25
CA GLY A 330 -8.52 -16.79 0.82
C GLY A 330 -8.84 -17.41 -0.53
N PRO A 331 -10.09 -17.31 -1.01
CA PRO A 331 -10.50 -17.86 -2.30
C PRO A 331 -9.56 -17.40 -3.43
N GLY A 332 -8.97 -18.35 -4.14
CA GLY A 332 -8.01 -18.10 -5.21
C GLY A 332 -6.55 -17.86 -4.79
N LYS A 333 -6.22 -17.87 -3.50
CA LYS A 333 -4.84 -17.87 -2.98
C LYS A 333 -4.34 -19.30 -2.81
N THR A 334 -4.21 -20.02 -3.89
CA THR A 334 -3.95 -21.48 -3.86
C THR A 334 -2.50 -21.89 -3.97
N HIS A 335 -1.54 -20.91 -3.91
CA HIS A 335 -0.13 -21.31 -4.04
C HIS A 335 0.30 -22.10 -2.79
N PRO A 336 0.76 -23.39 -2.96
CA PRO A 336 1.08 -24.26 -1.83
C PRO A 336 2.11 -23.70 -0.84
N ALA A 337 3.06 -22.87 -1.30
CA ALA A 337 4.05 -22.25 -0.42
C ALA A 337 3.43 -21.19 0.50
N VAL A 338 2.47 -20.38 -0.01
CA VAL A 338 1.73 -19.42 0.82
C VAL A 338 0.92 -20.15 1.88
N LEU A 339 0.19 -21.20 1.50
CA LEU A 339 -0.63 -21.98 2.43
C LEU A 339 0.20 -22.68 3.51
N ARG A 340 1.36 -23.27 3.13
CA ARG A 340 2.28 -23.88 4.11
C ARG A 340 2.85 -22.86 5.08
N GLY A 341 3.36 -21.75 4.59
CA GLY A 341 3.89 -20.70 5.44
C GLY A 341 2.85 -20.17 6.44
N MET A 342 1.57 -20.11 6.05
CA MET A 342 0.47 -19.69 6.92
C MET A 342 0.12 -20.70 8.00
N SER A 343 0.11 -22.00 7.69
CA SER A 343 -0.19 -23.05 8.67
C SER A 343 0.93 -23.21 9.72
N GLU A 344 2.12 -22.73 9.43
CA GLU A 344 3.28 -22.78 10.31
C GLU A 344 3.39 -21.54 11.24
N LEU A 345 2.55 -20.52 11.05
CA LEU A 345 2.60 -19.31 11.87
C LEU A 345 2.27 -19.64 13.33
N ARG A 346 3.14 -19.12 14.20
CA ARG A 346 2.97 -19.22 15.66
C ARG A 346 3.04 -17.83 16.26
N ASP A 347 2.30 -17.58 17.32
CA ASP A 347 2.41 -16.36 18.11
C ASP A 347 3.62 -16.41 19.07
N CYS A 348 3.80 -15.37 19.88
CA CYS A 348 4.89 -15.29 20.86
C CYS A 348 4.82 -16.39 21.94
N SER A 349 3.67 -17.05 22.13
CA SER A 349 3.50 -18.17 23.07
C SER A 349 3.69 -19.54 22.40
N GLY A 350 3.96 -19.57 21.11
CA GLY A 350 4.12 -20.79 20.31
C GLY A 350 2.80 -21.40 19.84
N GLN A 351 1.66 -20.73 20.09
CA GLN A 351 0.35 -21.20 19.63
C GLN A 351 0.12 -20.88 18.14
N PRO A 352 -0.64 -21.72 17.42
CA PRO A 352 -1.02 -21.41 16.05
C PRO A 352 -1.75 -20.07 15.94
N VAL A 353 -1.36 -19.26 14.96
CA VAL A 353 -2.05 -17.99 14.70
C VAL A 353 -3.42 -18.28 14.06
N VAL A 354 -4.47 -17.83 14.72
CA VAL A 354 -5.85 -17.90 14.22
C VAL A 354 -6.24 -16.52 13.67
N PHE A 355 -6.50 -16.46 12.38
CA PHE A 355 -6.93 -15.22 11.75
C PHE A 355 -8.41 -14.91 12.04
N PRO A 356 -8.79 -13.63 12.12
CA PRO A 356 -10.16 -13.20 12.34
C PRO A 356 -11.14 -13.79 11.32
N ALA A 357 -12.28 -14.23 11.80
CA ALA A 357 -13.36 -14.79 11.00
C ALA A 357 -14.36 -13.73 10.51
N THR A 358 -14.37 -12.55 11.13
CA THR A 358 -15.30 -11.45 10.82
C THR A 358 -14.56 -10.14 10.58
N ALA A 359 -15.19 -9.19 9.87
CA ALA A 359 -14.64 -7.86 9.67
C ALA A 359 -14.49 -7.10 11.00
N ASP A 360 -15.36 -7.35 11.98
CA ASP A 360 -15.31 -6.74 13.31
C ASP A 360 -14.05 -7.16 14.08
N GLU A 361 -13.74 -8.45 14.05
CA GLU A 361 -12.50 -8.97 14.65
C GLU A 361 -11.27 -8.37 13.97
N TRP A 362 -11.26 -8.23 12.64
CA TRP A 362 -10.19 -7.54 11.91
C TRP A 362 -10.04 -6.06 12.29
N ALA A 363 -11.07 -5.42 12.83
CA ALA A 363 -11.05 -4.05 13.31
C ALA A 363 -10.52 -3.91 14.75
N LEU A 364 -10.30 -5.01 15.49
CA LEU A 364 -9.68 -4.99 16.83
C LEU A 364 -8.27 -4.40 16.75
N PRO A 365 -7.76 -3.78 17.84
CA PRO A 365 -6.48 -3.05 17.81
C PRO A 365 -5.29 -3.86 17.28
N GLU A 366 -5.16 -5.12 17.70
CA GLU A 366 -4.07 -6.02 17.30
C GLU A 366 -4.12 -6.37 15.82
N TRP A 367 -5.29 -6.66 15.27
CA TRP A 367 -5.50 -7.00 13.87
C TRP A 367 -5.51 -5.76 12.98
N HIS A 368 -5.95 -4.63 13.51
CA HIS A 368 -5.74 -3.35 12.85
C HIS A 368 -4.25 -3.05 12.70
N ALA A 369 -3.44 -3.25 13.76
CA ALA A 369 -1.99 -3.10 13.70
C ALA A 369 -1.34 -4.06 12.70
N TYR A 370 -1.87 -5.31 12.61
CA TYR A 370 -1.44 -6.30 11.63
C TYR A 370 -1.69 -5.81 10.20
N TRP A 371 -2.89 -5.33 9.90
CA TRP A 371 -3.24 -4.82 8.57
C TRP A 371 -2.46 -3.56 8.20
N CYS A 372 -2.13 -2.73 9.20
CA CYS A 372 -1.30 -1.53 9.03
C CYS A 372 0.21 -1.84 9.03
N HIS A 373 0.63 -3.09 9.00
CA HIS A 373 2.04 -3.52 9.05
C HIS A 373 2.83 -2.92 10.22
N SER A 374 2.18 -2.69 11.35
CA SER A 374 2.76 -2.12 12.57
C SER A 374 2.80 -3.08 13.76
N GLY A 375 2.24 -4.28 13.60
CA GLY A 375 2.22 -5.33 14.60
C GLY A 375 1.92 -6.69 14.00
N ALA A 376 2.32 -7.76 14.69
CA ALA A 376 2.03 -9.14 14.31
C ALA A 376 1.97 -10.01 15.58
N PRO A 377 1.22 -11.15 15.56
CA PRO A 377 1.11 -12.05 16.71
C PRO A 377 2.44 -12.62 17.21
N TRP A 378 3.43 -12.77 16.34
CA TRP A 378 4.79 -13.25 16.65
C TRP A 378 5.78 -12.13 17.01
N LEU A 379 5.36 -10.87 17.03
CA LEU A 379 6.21 -9.74 17.40
C LEU A 379 6.21 -9.56 18.92
N SER A 380 7.28 -10.00 19.59
CA SER A 380 7.44 -9.84 21.04
C SER A 380 7.50 -8.36 21.42
N GLU A 381 7.07 -8.03 22.66
CA GLU A 381 7.12 -6.64 23.14
C GLU A 381 8.58 -6.13 23.23
N ARG A 382 9.52 -7.00 23.57
CA ARG A 382 10.96 -6.68 23.54
C ARG A 382 11.42 -6.28 22.13
N LEU A 383 11.06 -7.08 21.12
CA LEU A 383 11.45 -6.78 19.74
C LEU A 383 10.73 -5.52 19.23
N ARG A 384 9.45 -5.34 19.57
CA ARG A 384 8.69 -4.13 19.28
C ARG A 384 9.37 -2.88 19.85
N GLN A 385 9.82 -2.94 21.11
CA GLN A 385 10.54 -1.84 21.74
C GLN A 385 11.88 -1.59 21.06
N ARG A 386 12.62 -2.64 20.71
CA ARG A 386 13.88 -2.55 19.97
C ARG A 386 13.73 -1.82 18.64
N ILE A 387 12.70 -2.18 17.87
CA ILE A 387 12.39 -1.53 16.58
C ILE A 387 12.03 -0.06 16.81
N ARG A 388 11.20 0.23 17.80
CA ARG A 388 10.78 1.60 18.16
C ARG A 388 11.97 2.48 18.53
N ASP A 389 12.84 1.96 19.37
CA ASP A 389 14.04 2.67 19.83
C ASP A 389 14.97 2.99 18.66
N PHE A 390 15.21 2.01 17.79
CA PHE A 390 16.00 2.20 16.58
C PHE A 390 15.37 3.26 15.65
N THR A 391 14.07 3.15 15.37
CA THR A 391 13.38 4.09 14.48
C THR A 391 13.34 5.50 15.05
N THR A 392 13.25 5.67 16.37
CA THR A 392 13.36 6.98 17.04
C THR A 392 14.73 7.60 16.78
N VAL A 393 15.81 6.86 17.04
CA VAL A 393 17.17 7.38 16.82
C VAL A 393 17.44 7.64 15.35
N LEU A 394 17.00 6.73 14.46
CA LEU A 394 17.13 6.89 13.01
C LEU A 394 16.43 8.17 12.52
N GLY A 395 15.15 8.35 12.86
CA GLY A 395 14.36 9.50 12.45
C GLY A 395 14.86 10.83 12.99
N CYS A 396 15.40 10.85 14.24
CA CYS A 396 16.04 12.05 14.80
C CYS A 396 17.37 12.37 14.11
N ARG A 397 18.18 11.35 13.79
CA ARG A 397 19.46 11.55 13.11
C ARG A 397 19.30 11.92 11.62
N PHE A 398 18.30 11.36 10.97
CA PHE A 398 18.00 11.56 9.55
C PHE A 398 16.52 11.91 9.36
N PRO A 399 16.07 13.11 9.74
CA PRO A 399 14.70 13.55 9.54
C PRO A 399 14.33 13.46 8.06
N THR A 400 13.16 12.88 7.78
CA THR A 400 12.67 12.70 6.42
C THR A 400 12.39 14.02 5.70
N ILE A 401 12.63 14.07 4.39
CA ILE A 401 12.26 15.23 3.55
C ILE A 401 10.73 15.35 3.41
N MET A 402 10.00 14.28 3.67
CA MET A 402 8.53 14.30 3.66
C MET A 402 7.94 15.08 4.84
N ASP A 403 8.71 15.32 5.90
CA ASP A 403 8.27 16.14 7.03
C ASP A 403 8.49 17.63 6.76
N ILE A 404 7.61 18.20 5.94
CA ILE A 404 7.68 19.61 5.52
C ILE A 404 7.21 20.58 6.62
N ARG A 405 6.59 20.08 7.70
CA ARG A 405 6.00 20.92 8.76
C ARG A 405 6.95 21.21 9.91
N ALA A 406 7.96 20.37 10.12
CA ALA A 406 8.89 20.55 11.22
C ALA A 406 9.92 21.64 10.94
N PRO A 407 10.21 22.55 11.91
CA PRO A 407 11.18 23.62 11.75
C PRO A 407 12.59 23.10 11.47
N SER A 408 13.31 23.74 10.55
CA SER A 408 14.68 23.32 10.16
C SER A 408 15.67 23.35 11.31
N LEU A 409 15.59 24.36 12.19
CA LEU A 409 16.42 24.47 13.39
C LEU A 409 16.17 23.32 14.37
N GLY A 410 14.90 22.93 14.58
CA GLY A 410 14.55 21.79 15.42
C GLY A 410 15.09 20.47 14.85
N LYS A 411 15.01 20.27 13.54
CA LYS A 411 15.62 19.11 12.86
C LYS A 411 17.14 19.06 13.04
N SER A 412 17.82 20.21 12.97
CA SER A 412 19.27 20.28 13.13
C SER A 412 19.70 19.97 14.57
N ALA A 413 18.97 20.47 15.56
CA ALA A 413 19.21 20.16 16.97
C ALA A 413 19.04 18.65 17.27
N LEU A 414 17.96 18.05 16.78
CA LEU A 414 17.74 16.59 16.92
C LEU A 414 18.82 15.78 16.23
N ARG A 415 19.27 16.18 15.03
CA ARG A 415 20.40 15.52 14.34
C ARG A 415 21.66 15.50 15.19
N ALA A 416 21.99 16.63 15.81
CA ALA A 416 23.16 16.73 16.68
C ALA A 416 23.01 15.81 17.91
N LEU A 417 21.86 15.85 18.57
CA LEU A 417 21.57 15.04 19.77
C LEU A 417 21.57 13.53 19.45
N ALA A 418 21.00 13.11 18.34
CA ALA A 418 20.97 11.72 17.93
C ALA A 418 22.30 11.20 17.35
N SER A 419 23.23 12.08 16.99
CA SER A 419 24.45 11.69 16.26
C SER A 419 25.32 10.70 17.02
N TRP A 420 25.55 10.92 18.32
CA TRP A 420 26.37 10.03 19.12
C TRP A 420 25.68 8.68 19.33
N ARG A 421 24.37 8.66 19.60
CA ARG A 421 23.60 7.40 19.74
C ARG A 421 23.71 6.57 18.49
N TYR A 422 23.47 7.18 17.32
CA TYR A 422 23.54 6.52 16.04
C TYR A 422 24.97 6.03 15.72
N ARG A 423 26.00 6.86 15.95
CA ARG A 423 27.41 6.51 15.72
C ARG A 423 27.86 5.31 16.53
N TYR A 424 27.47 5.26 17.82
CA TYR A 424 27.88 4.22 18.79
C TYR A 424 26.81 3.12 18.95
N ARG A 425 25.79 3.11 18.11
CA ARG A 425 24.70 2.10 18.11
C ARG A 425 23.97 2.00 19.45
N ARG A 426 23.84 3.11 20.18
CA ARG A 426 23.13 3.22 21.47
C ARG A 426 21.67 3.56 21.23
N TYR A 427 20.90 2.59 20.76
CA TYR A 427 19.50 2.81 20.40
C TYR A 427 18.56 2.71 21.60
N ASP A 428 18.91 1.94 22.64
CA ASP A 428 18.01 1.60 23.73
C ASP A 428 17.53 2.82 24.52
N HIS A 429 16.22 2.87 24.77
CA HIS A 429 15.55 3.88 25.59
C HIS A 429 15.92 5.34 25.26
N PRO A 430 15.67 5.84 24.05
CA PRO A 430 16.02 7.21 23.62
C PRO A 430 15.02 8.25 24.12
N TRP A 431 14.69 8.26 25.41
CA TRP A 431 13.65 9.09 26.02
C TRP A 431 13.84 10.60 25.78
N GLU A 432 15.08 11.07 25.75
CA GLU A 432 15.41 12.47 25.48
C GLU A 432 15.05 12.86 24.03
N LEU A 433 15.22 11.93 23.08
CA LEU A 433 14.82 12.14 21.69
C LEU A 433 13.30 12.12 21.54
N ASP A 434 12.62 11.23 22.24
CA ASP A 434 11.16 11.16 22.24
C ASP A 434 10.52 12.43 22.79
N LEU A 435 11.11 12.99 23.85
CA LEU A 435 10.65 14.27 24.40
C LEU A 435 10.78 15.41 23.37
N TRP A 436 11.95 15.54 22.75
CA TRP A 436 12.19 16.59 21.76
C TRP A 436 11.34 16.43 20.49
N LYS A 437 11.12 15.21 20.04
CA LYS A 437 10.22 14.93 18.90
C LYS A 437 8.81 15.46 19.14
N ARG A 438 8.28 15.29 20.36
CA ARG A 438 6.95 15.83 20.74
C ARG A 438 6.92 17.35 20.71
N VAL A 439 7.97 17.99 21.24
CA VAL A 439 8.08 19.46 21.27
C VAL A 439 8.10 20.06 19.87
N ILE A 440 8.91 19.51 18.95
CA ILE A 440 9.02 20.03 17.57
C ILE A 440 8.02 19.40 16.60
N ARG A 441 7.14 18.49 17.07
CA ARG A 441 6.14 17.78 16.28
C ARG A 441 6.74 17.04 15.06
N LEU A 442 7.95 16.49 15.24
CA LEU A 442 8.57 15.64 14.22
C LEU A 442 7.78 14.34 14.10
N ARG A 443 7.49 13.96 12.87
CA ARG A 443 6.87 12.65 12.60
C ARG A 443 7.94 11.56 12.64
N ASP A 444 7.56 10.38 13.16
CA ASP A 444 8.36 9.19 12.96
C ASP A 444 8.44 8.88 11.46
N PRO A 445 9.54 8.24 10.98
CA PRO A 445 9.50 7.54 9.70
C PRO A 445 8.37 6.52 9.80
N ARG A 446 7.23 6.85 9.23
CA ARG A 446 6.02 6.07 9.44
C ARG A 446 6.03 4.85 8.56
N VAL A 447 5.65 3.75 9.15
CA VAL A 447 4.78 2.78 8.55
C VAL A 447 3.68 3.55 7.81
N LEU A 448 3.78 3.66 6.48
CA LEU A 448 2.66 4.15 5.70
C LEU A 448 1.54 3.13 5.88
N SER A 449 0.51 3.52 6.63
CA SER A 449 -0.78 2.87 6.50
C SER A 449 -1.32 3.24 5.11
N LEU A 450 -1.07 2.40 4.14
CA LEU A 450 -1.75 2.43 2.86
C LEU A 450 -3.23 2.07 3.05
#